data_5a5aa145c0988f2fb5754ee78e8c47ae
#
_entry.id   5a5aa145c0988f2fb5754ee78e8c47ae
#
_cell.length_a   1.000
_cell.length_b   1.000
_cell.length_c   1.000
_cell.angle_alpha   90.00
_cell.angle_beta   90.00
_cell.angle_gamma   90.00
#
_symmetry.space_group_name_H-M   'P 1'
#
loop_
_entity.id
_entity.type
_entity.pdbx_description
1 polymer ?
#
loop_
_entity_poly.entity_id
_entity_poly.type
_entity_poly.pdbx_seq_one_letter_code
_entity_poly.pdbx_strand_id
1 'polypeptide(L)'
;MIKKEILIVLMIISIFMISACDIYNTLYVKQAGEEVGEVPGEDIISDTDIDVEEVEIDIEDIFEEEIEDVTGAIVEEIEVKGEVEEEAVEVPEEDIIVEEEIIVEVEEEEKRISEDAIVLIVEETDPISLVPTAEDPDKDTLVFTFTSPIDDNGEWQTTYGDAGEYTITVTASDGELTANKEVLIIVNRKEEAPVLSSFMPKDEAIQIDETGSLAFEVDASDLNDDVLTYSWKLDGVTIGDGNSIEYQSTYEDFGSHTVKVIVSDGIFDAENMWSVTVNNVNREPVLNDVGDIGARETDTIVIELEAWDDDGDEMSFAIDDGRFVQDENMFTWETTYDDAGEHLVTVSVSDGTDTVSQEVAITIENVNRAPIILDIIQK
;
A
#
# COMPACT_ATOMS: atom_id res chain seq x y z
N MET A 1 -17.52 10.18 44.49
CA MET A 1 -18.10 9.57 43.29
C MET A 1 -18.05 10.55 42.10
N ILE A 2 -18.64 11.73 42.17
CA ILE A 2 -18.73 12.69 41.00
C ILE A 2 -17.39 13.16 40.44
N LYS A 3 -16.27 13.09 41.15
CA LYS A 3 -14.96 13.56 40.64
C LYS A 3 -14.19 12.57 39.77
N LYS A 4 -14.45 11.24 39.89
CA LYS A 4 -13.79 10.21 39.08
C LYS A 4 -14.44 10.09 37.70
N GLU A 5 -15.76 10.17 37.62
CA GLU A 5 -16.51 10.14 36.37
C GLU A 5 -16.17 11.35 35.47
N ILE A 6 -16.01 12.53 36.06
CA ILE A 6 -15.59 13.74 35.34
C ILE A 6 -14.17 13.56 34.75
N LEU A 7 -13.27 12.83 35.43
CA LEU A 7 -11.90 12.63 35.00
C LEU A 7 -11.83 11.65 33.82
N ILE A 8 -12.64 10.58 33.83
CA ILE A 8 -12.74 9.60 32.71
C ILE A 8 -13.36 10.25 31.48
N VAL A 9 -14.44 10.99 31.64
CA VAL A 9 -15.07 11.74 30.54
C VAL A 9 -14.10 12.79 29.96
N LEU A 10 -13.32 13.49 30.81
CA LEU A 10 -12.30 14.42 30.33
C LEU A 10 -11.13 13.71 29.64
N MET A 11 -10.78 12.50 30.02
CA MET A 11 -9.75 11.70 29.37
C MET A 11 -10.22 11.17 28.00
N ILE A 12 -11.45 10.71 27.90
CA ILE A 12 -12.08 10.30 26.62
C ILE A 12 -12.22 11.51 25.70
N ILE A 13 -12.69 12.66 26.17
CA ILE A 13 -12.75 13.90 25.39
C ILE A 13 -11.36 14.35 24.93
N SER A 14 -10.31 14.13 25.74
CA SER A 14 -8.93 14.46 25.37
C SER A 14 -8.39 13.57 24.25
N ILE A 15 -8.71 12.27 24.26
CA ILE A 15 -8.35 11.31 23.19
C ILE A 15 -9.09 11.67 21.89
N PHE A 16 -10.38 12.00 21.97
CA PHE A 16 -11.16 12.45 20.82
C PHE A 16 -10.67 13.80 20.27
N MET A 17 -10.21 14.74 21.12
CA MET A 17 -9.65 16.01 20.66
C MET A 17 -8.31 15.83 19.94
N ILE A 18 -7.49 14.86 20.32
CA ILE A 18 -6.22 14.54 19.63
C ILE A 18 -6.51 13.94 18.25
N SER A 19 -7.44 12.99 18.16
CA SER A 19 -7.88 12.40 16.88
C SER A 19 -8.54 13.44 15.95
N ALA A 20 -9.38 14.33 16.49
CA ALA A 20 -10.01 15.40 15.70
C ALA A 20 -9.00 16.44 15.21
N CYS A 21 -7.90 16.69 15.96
CA CYS A 21 -6.83 17.59 15.55
C CYS A 21 -6.01 17.04 14.38
N ASP A 22 -5.80 15.71 14.32
CA ASP A 22 -5.11 15.05 13.21
C ASP A 22 -5.98 15.03 11.94
N ILE A 23 -7.28 14.76 12.07
CA ILE A 23 -8.23 14.82 10.94
C ILE A 23 -8.34 16.26 10.40
N TYR A 24 -8.38 17.27 11.29
CA TYR A 24 -8.42 18.67 10.89
C TYR A 24 -7.14 19.11 10.16
N ASN A 25 -5.97 18.71 10.64
CA ASN A 25 -4.70 18.97 9.98
C ASN A 25 -4.58 18.27 8.62
N THR A 26 -5.07 17.03 8.50
CA THR A 26 -5.05 16.28 7.23
C THR A 26 -5.97 16.90 6.19
N LEU A 27 -7.15 17.37 6.59
CA LEU A 27 -8.10 18.06 5.70
C LEU A 27 -7.59 19.45 5.28
N TYR A 28 -6.99 20.21 6.20
CA TYR A 28 -6.50 21.56 5.91
C TYR A 28 -5.26 21.57 5.00
N VAL A 29 -4.36 20.59 5.17
CA VAL A 29 -3.18 20.42 4.28
C VAL A 29 -3.59 19.97 2.87
N LYS A 30 -4.67 19.18 2.74
CA LYS A 30 -5.16 18.73 1.42
C LYS A 30 -5.87 19.86 0.63
N GLN A 31 -6.43 20.85 1.31
CA GLN A 31 -7.06 22.01 0.67
C GLN A 31 -6.06 23.12 0.29
N ALA A 32 -4.88 23.16 0.93
CA ALA A 32 -3.84 24.15 0.64
C ALA A 32 -2.88 23.72 -0.50
N GLY A 33 -3.04 22.54 -1.08
CA GLY A 33 -2.17 21.96 -2.12
C GLY A 33 -2.67 22.10 -3.56
N GLU A 34 -3.84 22.68 -3.81
CA GLU A 34 -4.28 23.02 -5.17
C GLU A 34 -3.88 24.44 -5.53
N GLU A 35 -2.79 24.54 -6.27
CA GLU A 35 -2.20 25.79 -6.71
C GLU A 35 -3.00 26.55 -7.74
N VAL A 36 -3.08 27.83 -7.45
CA VAL A 36 -3.54 28.87 -8.37
C VAL A 36 -2.42 29.18 -9.35
N GLY A 37 -2.64 28.89 -10.63
CA GLY A 37 -1.81 29.40 -11.73
C GLY A 37 -1.93 30.91 -11.83
N GLU A 38 -0.79 31.59 -11.96
CA GLU A 38 -0.67 33.02 -12.19
C GLU A 38 -1.42 33.49 -13.43
N VAL A 39 -2.32 34.47 -13.25
CA VAL A 39 -2.83 35.34 -14.32
C VAL A 39 -2.57 36.79 -13.89
N PRO A 40 -1.92 37.60 -14.72
CA PRO A 40 -1.66 38.99 -14.38
C PRO A 40 -2.80 39.92 -14.77
N GLY A 41 -3.12 40.86 -13.87
CA GLY A 41 -3.71 42.15 -14.25
C GLY A 41 -5.13 42.44 -13.79
N GLU A 42 -5.18 43.35 -12.80
CA GLU A 42 -6.15 44.42 -12.59
C GLU A 42 -7.63 44.12 -12.17
N ASP A 43 -7.92 44.72 -11.07
CA ASP A 43 -9.11 45.38 -10.53
C ASP A 43 -9.76 44.76 -9.30
N ILE A 44 -9.64 45.59 -8.24
CA ILE A 44 -10.30 45.48 -6.94
C ILE A 44 -11.81 45.63 -7.12
N ILE A 45 -12.59 44.61 -6.73
CA ILE A 45 -14.00 44.80 -6.38
C ILE A 45 -14.25 44.15 -5.02
N SER A 46 -14.71 45.00 -4.11
CA SER A 46 -15.19 44.71 -2.77
C SER A 46 -16.55 44.01 -2.78
N ASP A 47 -16.78 43.21 -1.74
CA ASP A 47 -18.08 42.71 -1.29
C ASP A 47 -18.83 41.74 -2.21
N THR A 48 -18.72 40.45 -1.91
CA THR A 48 -19.86 39.55 -2.03
C THR A 48 -19.86 38.57 -0.88
N ASP A 49 -20.96 38.58 -0.14
CA ASP A 49 -21.37 37.61 0.86
C ASP A 49 -21.22 36.20 0.31
N ILE A 50 -20.40 35.37 0.99
CA ILE A 50 -20.39 33.94 0.74
C ILE A 50 -21.50 33.34 1.60
N ASP A 51 -22.62 32.99 0.94
CA ASP A 51 -23.62 32.11 1.54
C ASP A 51 -22.97 30.77 1.82
N VAL A 52 -22.73 30.49 3.10
CA VAL A 52 -22.37 29.16 3.58
C VAL A 52 -23.67 28.37 3.62
N GLU A 53 -23.96 27.59 2.58
CA GLU A 53 -24.97 26.55 2.69
C GLU A 53 -24.50 25.57 3.79
N GLU A 54 -25.31 25.45 4.85
CA GLU A 54 -25.15 24.43 5.88
C GLU A 54 -25.17 23.04 5.18
N VAL A 55 -24.00 22.41 5.11
CA VAL A 55 -23.90 20.98 4.77
C VAL A 55 -24.26 20.22 6.05
N GLU A 56 -25.50 19.77 6.17
CA GLU A 56 -25.85 18.74 7.14
C GLU A 56 -25.08 17.47 6.78
N ILE A 57 -24.02 17.20 7.54
CA ILE A 57 -23.32 15.90 7.50
C ILE A 57 -24.09 15.00 8.46
N ASP A 58 -24.75 13.98 7.91
CA ASP A 58 -25.40 12.94 8.69
C ASP A 58 -24.31 12.10 9.37
N ILE A 59 -24.18 12.30 10.69
CA ILE A 59 -23.11 11.69 11.51
C ILE A 59 -23.39 10.19 11.72
N GLU A 60 -24.61 9.72 11.43
CA GLU A 60 -25.00 8.31 11.61
C GLU A 60 -24.27 7.38 10.60
N ASP A 61 -24.01 7.81 9.36
CA ASP A 61 -23.33 6.98 8.34
C ASP A 61 -21.81 6.82 8.57
N ILE A 62 -21.19 7.64 9.44
CA ILE A 62 -19.74 7.55 9.73
C ILE A 62 -19.48 6.60 10.91
N PHE A 63 -20.48 6.40 11.78
CA PHE A 63 -20.31 5.59 12.98
C PHE A 63 -20.59 4.09 12.80
N GLU A 64 -21.28 3.67 11.72
CA GLU A 64 -21.59 2.24 11.54
C GLU A 64 -20.38 1.39 11.09
N GLU A 65 -19.39 1.95 10.38
CA GLU A 65 -18.23 1.18 9.90
C GLU A 65 -17.08 1.04 10.92
N GLU A 66 -16.91 2.00 11.85
CA GLU A 66 -15.83 1.93 12.86
C GLU A 66 -16.25 1.22 14.17
N ILE A 67 -17.54 1.06 14.45
CA ILE A 67 -17.99 0.41 15.68
C ILE A 67 -17.97 -1.13 15.59
N GLU A 68 -18.07 -1.72 14.39
CA GLU A 68 -17.97 -3.18 14.23
C GLU A 68 -16.59 -3.74 14.60
N ASP A 69 -15.52 -2.96 14.41
CA ASP A 69 -14.15 -3.41 14.68
C ASP A 69 -13.74 -3.29 16.17
N VAL A 70 -14.33 -2.34 16.89
CA VAL A 70 -14.05 -2.14 18.33
C VAL A 70 -14.94 -3.00 19.24
N THR A 71 -16.18 -3.32 18.81
CA THR A 71 -17.08 -4.17 19.58
C THR A 71 -16.81 -5.66 19.40
N GLY A 72 -16.15 -6.09 18.31
CA GLY A 72 -15.76 -7.48 18.07
C GLY A 72 -14.77 -8.04 19.10
N ALA A 73 -13.94 -7.19 19.70
CA ALA A 73 -12.95 -7.60 20.70
C ALA A 73 -13.47 -7.62 22.15
N ILE A 74 -14.62 -7.00 22.43
CA ILE A 74 -15.15 -6.86 23.81
C ILE A 74 -16.34 -7.79 24.08
N VAL A 75 -16.99 -8.37 23.06
CA VAL A 75 -18.25 -9.10 23.20
C VAL A 75 -18.11 -10.58 23.56
N GLU A 76 -16.90 -11.16 23.60
CA GLU A 76 -16.74 -12.58 23.93
C GLU A 76 -16.88 -12.94 25.43
N GLU A 77 -17.00 -11.98 26.37
CA GLU A 77 -17.08 -12.26 27.81
C GLU A 77 -18.25 -11.65 28.57
N ILE A 78 -19.36 -11.26 27.92
CA ILE A 78 -20.54 -10.77 28.63
C ILE A 78 -21.66 -11.81 28.57
N GLU A 79 -21.79 -12.64 29.61
CA GLU A 79 -22.96 -13.51 29.86
C GLU A 79 -24.10 -12.67 30.46
N VAL A 80 -25.08 -12.28 29.63
CA VAL A 80 -26.29 -11.54 30.11
C VAL A 80 -27.25 -12.49 30.76
N LYS A 81 -27.42 -12.43 32.09
CA LYS A 81 -28.52 -13.03 32.82
C LYS A 81 -29.54 -11.96 33.19
N GLY A 82 -30.58 -11.84 32.40
CA GLY A 82 -31.76 -11.03 32.73
C GLY A 82 -33.03 -11.84 32.62
N GLU A 83 -33.77 -12.04 33.73
CA GLU A 83 -35.14 -12.51 33.70
C GLU A 83 -36.06 -11.29 33.52
N VAL A 84 -36.92 -11.35 32.49
CA VAL A 84 -37.94 -10.33 32.22
C VAL A 84 -39.24 -10.88 32.78
N GLU A 85 -39.82 -10.26 33.84
CA GLU A 85 -41.19 -10.49 34.26
C GLU A 85 -42.13 -9.58 33.44
N GLU A 86 -43.01 -10.21 32.63
CA GLU A 86 -44.12 -9.55 31.94
C GLU A 86 -45.28 -9.31 32.92
N GLU A 87 -45.54 -8.06 33.29
CA GLU A 87 -46.84 -7.65 33.84
C GLU A 87 -47.62 -6.86 32.79
N ALA A 88 -48.72 -7.46 32.30
CA ALA A 88 -49.58 -6.84 31.31
C ALA A 88 -50.45 -5.73 31.92
N VAL A 89 -50.22 -4.49 31.47
CA VAL A 89 -51.14 -3.35 31.74
C VAL A 89 -51.71 -2.87 30.40
N GLU A 90 -53.04 -3.00 30.22
CA GLU A 90 -53.75 -2.39 29.09
C GLU A 90 -53.80 -0.87 29.22
N VAL A 91 -53.24 -0.16 28.22
CA VAL A 91 -53.34 1.32 28.08
C VAL A 91 -53.68 1.67 26.63
N PRO A 92 -54.57 2.66 26.37
CA PRO A 92 -55.11 2.98 25.04
C PRO A 92 -54.08 3.72 24.17
N GLU A 93 -54.18 3.48 22.85
CA GLU A 93 -53.37 4.09 21.80
C GLU A 93 -53.47 5.63 21.81
N GLU A 94 -52.41 6.32 22.14
CA GLU A 94 -51.98 7.63 21.61
C GLU A 94 -50.54 7.92 22.07
N ASP A 95 -49.58 7.93 21.12
CA ASP A 95 -48.26 8.52 21.15
C ASP A 95 -47.44 8.44 22.47
N ILE A 96 -46.76 7.33 22.71
CA ILE A 96 -45.71 7.25 23.72
C ILE A 96 -44.40 6.88 23.01
N ILE A 97 -43.50 7.83 22.92
CA ILE A 97 -42.07 7.60 22.69
C ILE A 97 -41.53 7.05 24.00
N VAL A 98 -41.24 5.76 24.06
CA VAL A 98 -40.53 5.13 25.19
C VAL A 98 -39.05 5.20 24.90
N GLU A 99 -38.37 6.16 25.51
CA GLU A 99 -36.91 6.08 25.69
C GLU A 99 -36.65 5.00 26.74
N GLU A 100 -36.28 3.79 26.33
CA GLU A 100 -35.78 2.75 27.22
C GLU A 100 -34.33 3.12 27.62
N GLU A 101 -34.16 3.70 28.83
CA GLU A 101 -32.85 3.75 29.47
C GLU A 101 -32.46 2.29 29.85
N ILE A 102 -31.57 1.68 29.07
CA ILE A 102 -30.93 0.42 29.46
C ILE A 102 -29.87 0.79 30.51
N ILE A 103 -30.19 0.61 31.78
CA ILE A 103 -29.22 0.70 32.89
C ILE A 103 -28.44 -0.63 32.89
N VAL A 104 -27.28 -0.67 32.29
CA VAL A 104 -26.33 -1.76 32.47
C VAL A 104 -25.57 -1.52 33.78
N GLU A 105 -25.93 -2.20 34.85
CA GLU A 105 -25.10 -2.28 36.06
C GLU A 105 -23.91 -3.20 35.75
N VAL A 106 -22.77 -2.62 35.39
CA VAL A 106 -21.51 -3.33 35.37
C VAL A 106 -21.00 -3.42 36.80
N GLU A 107 -21.14 -4.59 37.44
CA GLU A 107 -20.41 -4.89 38.66
C GLU A 107 -18.91 -5.09 38.29
N GLU A 108 -18.15 -4.00 38.27
CA GLU A 108 -16.69 -4.09 38.33
C GLU A 108 -16.32 -4.63 39.71
N GLU A 109 -15.83 -5.87 39.79
CA GLU A 109 -15.06 -6.32 40.95
C GLU A 109 -13.77 -5.45 41.04
N GLU A 110 -13.92 -4.25 41.61
CA GLU A 110 -12.76 -3.48 42.05
C GLU A 110 -11.99 -4.34 43.05
N LYS A 111 -10.91 -5.03 42.58
CA LYS A 111 -9.91 -5.63 43.44
C LYS A 111 -9.39 -4.51 44.32
N ARG A 112 -9.93 -4.39 45.57
CA ARG A 112 -9.56 -3.31 46.49
C ARG A 112 -8.11 -3.51 46.89
N ILE A 113 -7.22 -2.75 46.22
CA ILE A 113 -5.87 -2.56 46.69
C ILE A 113 -6.01 -1.85 48.04
N SER A 114 -5.54 -2.45 49.12
CA SER A 114 -5.55 -1.84 50.45
C SER A 114 -4.81 -0.49 50.38
N GLU A 115 -5.26 0.53 51.12
CA GLU A 115 -4.59 1.85 51.14
C GLU A 115 -3.09 1.77 51.51
N ASP A 116 -2.64 0.64 52.08
CA ASP A 116 -1.27 0.35 52.49
C ASP A 116 -0.52 -0.62 51.52
N ALA A 117 -1.08 -0.96 50.33
CA ALA A 117 -0.42 -1.83 49.40
C ALA A 117 0.79 -1.12 48.76
N ILE A 118 1.92 -1.83 48.71
CA ILE A 118 3.09 -1.40 47.94
C ILE A 118 2.85 -1.84 46.48
N VAL A 119 2.86 -0.87 45.58
CA VAL A 119 2.73 -1.11 44.13
C VAL A 119 4.03 -0.71 43.47
N LEU A 120 4.63 -1.64 42.72
CA LEU A 120 5.80 -1.38 41.89
C LEU A 120 5.38 -1.55 40.41
N ILE A 121 5.68 -0.55 39.57
CA ILE A 121 5.40 -0.57 38.15
C ILE A 121 6.74 -0.53 37.41
N VAL A 122 6.94 -1.51 36.52
CA VAL A 122 8.14 -1.66 35.68
C VAL A 122 7.73 -2.00 34.25
N GLU A 123 8.68 -1.98 33.34
CA GLU A 123 8.49 -2.51 31.99
C GLU A 123 9.14 -3.88 31.87
N GLU A 124 8.71 -4.69 30.89
CA GLU A 124 9.42 -5.90 30.50
C GLU A 124 10.91 -5.59 30.26
N THR A 125 11.77 -6.55 30.55
CA THR A 125 13.24 -6.45 30.52
C THR A 125 13.87 -5.62 31.64
N ASP A 126 13.08 -4.95 32.49
CA ASP A 126 13.62 -4.25 33.66
C ASP A 126 13.96 -5.21 34.79
N PRO A 127 15.05 -4.98 35.52
CA PRO A 127 15.36 -5.74 36.75
C PRO A 127 14.54 -5.25 37.93
N ILE A 128 14.04 -6.16 38.73
CA ILE A 128 13.31 -5.88 39.96
C ILE A 128 14.19 -6.33 41.14
N SER A 129 14.30 -5.51 42.17
CA SER A 129 15.00 -5.88 43.40
C SER A 129 14.21 -5.38 44.62
N LEU A 130 13.73 -6.31 45.43
CA LEU A 130 13.02 -6.03 46.68
C LEU A 130 13.96 -6.14 47.88
N VAL A 131 14.12 -5.09 48.62
CA VAL A 131 14.96 -5.05 49.84
C VAL A 131 14.07 -4.78 51.03
N PRO A 132 13.53 -5.82 51.71
CA PRO A 132 12.63 -5.64 52.83
C PRO A 132 13.43 -5.22 54.09
N THR A 133 12.79 -4.41 54.91
CA THR A 133 13.26 -4.02 56.24
C THR A 133 12.23 -4.38 57.29
N ALA A 134 12.64 -5.05 58.36
CA ALA A 134 11.79 -5.39 59.51
C ALA A 134 12.58 -5.31 60.80
N GLU A 135 11.88 -5.12 61.91
CA GLU A 135 12.45 -5.13 63.25
C GLU A 135 11.79 -6.21 64.09
N ASP A 136 12.60 -6.99 64.79
CA ASP A 136 12.12 -7.96 65.76
C ASP A 136 12.15 -7.34 67.17
N PRO A 137 11.03 -7.38 67.99
CA PRO A 137 11.00 -6.83 69.33
C PRO A 137 11.99 -7.44 70.31
N ASP A 138 12.29 -8.77 70.13
CA ASP A 138 13.19 -9.53 70.95
C ASP A 138 14.62 -9.52 70.41
N LYS A 139 14.83 -8.90 69.24
CA LYS A 139 16.11 -8.73 68.48
C LYS A 139 16.64 -10.03 67.90
N ASP A 140 15.76 -10.94 67.56
CA ASP A 140 16.16 -12.15 66.87
C ASP A 140 16.54 -11.87 65.41
N THR A 141 17.33 -12.78 64.84
CA THR A 141 17.76 -12.63 63.44
C THR A 141 16.60 -12.97 62.48
N LEU A 142 16.24 -12.00 61.64
CA LEU A 142 15.19 -12.19 60.67
C LEU A 142 15.74 -12.80 59.37
N VAL A 143 14.97 -13.75 58.81
CA VAL A 143 15.16 -14.32 57.46
C VAL A 143 13.98 -13.92 56.60
N PHE A 144 14.28 -13.40 55.39
CA PHE A 144 13.26 -13.01 54.44
C PHE A 144 13.11 -14.06 53.36
N THR A 145 11.88 -14.34 52.97
CA THR A 145 11.54 -15.18 51.81
C THR A 145 10.48 -14.52 50.93
N PHE A 146 10.49 -14.84 49.66
CA PHE A 146 9.63 -14.24 48.66
C PHE A 146 8.87 -15.34 47.90
N THR A 147 7.67 -15.00 47.42
CA THR A 147 6.95 -15.87 46.47
C THR A 147 7.50 -15.63 45.06
N SER A 148 7.41 -16.69 44.21
CA SER A 148 7.73 -16.59 42.79
C SER A 148 6.90 -15.45 42.12
N PRO A 149 7.47 -14.73 41.13
CA PRO A 149 8.74 -14.99 40.44
C PRO A 149 9.99 -14.36 41.07
N ILE A 150 9.90 -13.69 42.23
CA ILE A 150 11.05 -13.14 42.93
C ILE A 150 11.87 -14.31 43.50
N ASP A 151 13.19 -14.26 43.37
CA ASP A 151 14.11 -15.28 43.91
C ASP A 151 14.42 -15.10 45.40
N ASP A 152 15.20 -15.99 45.99
CA ASP A 152 15.56 -15.95 47.41
C ASP A 152 16.41 -14.72 47.79
N ASN A 153 16.98 -14.01 46.82
CA ASN A 153 17.74 -12.78 47.04
C ASN A 153 16.84 -11.52 46.96
N GLY A 154 15.58 -11.68 46.61
CA GLY A 154 14.65 -10.62 46.37
C GLY A 154 14.73 -10.04 44.96
N GLU A 155 15.29 -10.79 44.00
CA GLU A 155 15.54 -10.30 42.64
C GLU A 155 14.70 -11.06 41.60
N TRP A 156 14.33 -10.37 40.54
CA TRP A 156 13.72 -10.90 39.33
C TRP A 156 14.13 -10.07 38.12
N GLN A 157 14.76 -10.70 37.15
CA GLN A 157 14.99 -10.11 35.83
C GLN A 157 13.82 -10.46 34.93
N THR A 158 12.99 -9.45 34.61
CA THR A 158 11.88 -9.64 33.67
C THR A 158 12.39 -9.81 32.25
N THR A 159 11.60 -10.47 31.41
CA THR A 159 11.85 -10.72 29.99
C THR A 159 10.60 -10.37 29.19
N TYR A 160 10.69 -10.36 27.85
CA TYR A 160 9.49 -10.27 27.00
C TYR A 160 8.55 -11.45 27.28
N GLY A 161 7.24 -11.17 27.36
CA GLY A 161 6.20 -12.12 27.75
C GLY A 161 5.88 -12.16 29.25
N ASP A 162 6.61 -11.37 30.09
CA ASP A 162 6.35 -11.26 31.53
C ASP A 162 5.35 -10.13 31.87
N ALA A 163 4.74 -9.45 30.86
CA ALA A 163 3.72 -8.43 31.12
C ALA A 163 2.55 -9.00 31.93
N GLY A 164 2.11 -8.28 32.97
CA GLY A 164 1.04 -8.74 33.83
C GLY A 164 1.11 -8.19 35.25
N GLU A 165 0.21 -8.67 36.11
CA GLU A 165 0.13 -8.32 37.52
C GLU A 165 0.58 -9.51 38.39
N TYR A 166 1.54 -9.26 39.29
CA TYR A 166 2.11 -10.25 40.17
C TYR A 166 1.98 -9.82 41.63
N THR A 167 1.29 -10.60 42.43
CA THR A 167 1.22 -10.37 43.89
C THR A 167 2.32 -11.19 44.57
N ILE A 168 3.32 -10.50 45.11
CA ILE A 168 4.44 -11.08 45.80
C ILE A 168 4.19 -11.00 47.30
N THR A 169 4.25 -12.14 48.02
CA THR A 169 4.25 -12.18 49.45
C THR A 169 5.70 -12.16 49.96
N VAL A 170 6.05 -11.15 50.68
CA VAL A 170 7.33 -11.05 51.42
C VAL A 170 7.09 -11.54 52.83
N THR A 171 7.80 -12.56 53.28
CA THR A 171 7.69 -13.13 54.59
C THR A 171 8.97 -12.87 55.40
N ALA A 172 8.86 -12.26 56.56
CA ALA A 172 9.93 -12.17 57.56
C ALA A 172 9.70 -13.21 58.63
N SER A 173 10.72 -13.99 58.99
CA SER A 173 10.68 -15.03 60.04
C SER A 173 11.87 -14.88 60.99
N ASP A 174 11.59 -15.01 62.32
CA ASP A 174 12.55 -15.12 63.43
C ASP A 174 12.94 -16.58 63.70
N GLY A 175 12.33 -17.55 62.99
CA GLY A 175 12.47 -19.00 63.17
C GLY A 175 11.38 -19.65 63.98
N GLU A 176 10.52 -18.89 64.70
CA GLU A 176 9.35 -19.39 65.44
C GLU A 176 8.04 -18.75 64.92
N LEU A 177 8.05 -17.48 64.59
CA LEU A 177 6.91 -16.69 64.12
C LEU A 177 7.23 -16.05 62.76
N THR A 178 6.20 -15.64 62.05
CA THR A 178 6.29 -14.98 60.73
C THR A 178 5.41 -13.75 60.63
N ALA A 179 5.87 -12.78 59.88
CA ALA A 179 5.09 -11.61 59.47
C ALA A 179 5.13 -11.50 57.93
N ASN A 180 4.00 -11.19 57.30
CA ASN A 180 3.87 -11.11 55.84
C ASN A 180 3.47 -9.70 55.39
N LYS A 181 3.97 -9.30 54.22
CA LYS A 181 3.55 -8.10 53.50
C LYS A 181 3.39 -8.44 52.02
N GLU A 182 2.31 -7.95 51.40
CA GLU A 182 2.07 -8.09 49.99
C GLU A 182 2.60 -6.90 49.18
N VAL A 183 3.21 -7.17 48.05
CA VAL A 183 3.69 -6.22 47.05
C VAL A 183 3.03 -6.57 45.74
N LEU A 184 2.29 -5.64 45.13
CA LEU A 184 1.77 -5.77 43.78
C LEU A 184 2.84 -5.24 42.81
N ILE A 185 3.31 -6.11 41.91
CA ILE A 185 4.19 -5.75 40.81
C ILE A 185 3.38 -5.76 39.53
N ILE A 186 3.37 -4.62 38.82
CA ILE A 186 2.76 -4.47 37.51
C ILE A 186 3.91 -4.37 36.50
N VAL A 187 4.02 -5.38 35.64
CA VAL A 187 4.98 -5.40 34.53
C VAL A 187 4.23 -4.98 33.28
N ASN A 188 4.53 -3.77 32.79
CA ASN A 188 3.98 -3.28 31.54
C ASN A 188 4.68 -3.94 30.37
N ARG A 189 3.94 -4.22 29.30
CA ARG A 189 4.49 -4.69 28.04
C ARG A 189 5.43 -3.63 27.47
N LYS A 190 6.58 -4.06 26.95
CA LYS A 190 7.53 -3.24 26.23
C LYS A 190 7.42 -3.56 24.75
N GLU A 191 6.99 -2.56 23.97
CA GLU A 191 6.84 -2.71 22.53
C GLU A 191 8.18 -2.49 21.82
N GLU A 192 8.52 -3.38 20.90
CA GLU A 192 9.72 -3.31 20.06
C GLU A 192 9.32 -3.43 18.59
N ALA A 193 10.04 -2.73 17.71
CA ALA A 193 9.78 -2.79 16.28
C ALA A 193 10.25 -4.12 15.65
N PRO A 194 9.60 -4.59 14.58
CA PRO A 194 10.04 -5.74 13.82
C PRO A 194 11.48 -5.58 13.31
N VAL A 195 12.23 -6.66 13.28
CA VAL A 195 13.61 -6.69 12.78
C VAL A 195 13.68 -7.52 11.51
N LEU A 196 14.12 -6.90 10.40
CA LEU A 196 14.43 -7.63 9.16
C LEU A 196 15.77 -8.35 9.32
N SER A 197 15.73 -9.67 9.46
CA SER A 197 16.92 -10.52 9.65
C SER A 197 17.62 -10.86 8.34
N SER A 198 16.87 -10.98 7.25
CA SER A 198 17.39 -11.18 5.90
C SER A 198 16.43 -10.68 4.84
N PHE A 199 16.98 -10.40 3.66
CA PHE A 199 16.19 -10.07 2.48
C PHE A 199 16.89 -10.55 1.19
N MET A 200 16.09 -10.80 0.17
CA MET A 200 16.53 -11.18 -1.17
C MET A 200 15.74 -10.37 -2.21
N PRO A 201 16.39 -9.88 -3.27
CA PRO A 201 17.83 -9.92 -3.56
C PRO A 201 18.67 -9.12 -2.58
N LYS A 202 19.97 -9.47 -2.47
CA LYS A 202 20.93 -8.75 -1.59
C LYS A 202 21.33 -7.38 -2.16
N ASP A 203 21.37 -7.29 -3.48
CA ASP A 203 21.66 -6.05 -4.17
C ASP A 203 20.41 -5.17 -4.17
N GLU A 204 20.56 -3.91 -3.76
CA GLU A 204 19.47 -2.94 -3.74
C GLU A 204 19.18 -2.35 -5.12
N ALA A 205 20.12 -2.44 -6.06
CA ALA A 205 19.97 -2.00 -7.44
C ALA A 205 20.05 -3.22 -8.37
N ILE A 206 18.97 -3.49 -9.08
CA ILE A 206 18.78 -4.70 -9.87
C ILE A 206 18.42 -4.31 -11.30
N GLN A 207 18.85 -5.10 -12.27
CA GLN A 207 18.47 -4.95 -13.66
C GLN A 207 17.82 -6.24 -14.15
N ILE A 208 16.70 -6.10 -14.85
CA ILE A 208 16.03 -7.18 -15.57
C ILE A 208 15.63 -6.66 -16.94
N ASP A 209 15.37 -7.55 -17.89
CA ASP A 209 14.77 -7.19 -19.16
C ASP A 209 13.25 -7.20 -19.06
N GLU A 210 12.57 -6.52 -19.96
CA GLU A 210 11.12 -6.65 -20.13
C GLU A 210 10.74 -8.12 -20.26
N THR A 211 9.53 -8.47 -19.80
CA THR A 211 9.03 -9.85 -19.71
C THR A 211 9.84 -10.78 -18.77
N GLY A 212 10.85 -10.22 -18.09
CA GLY A 212 11.60 -10.92 -17.06
C GLY A 212 10.87 -11.02 -15.74
N SER A 213 11.30 -11.93 -14.85
CA SER A 213 10.76 -12.03 -13.50
C SER A 213 11.83 -11.89 -12.43
N LEU A 214 11.41 -11.40 -11.26
CA LEU A 214 12.28 -11.20 -10.12
C LEU A 214 11.52 -11.53 -8.83
N ALA A 215 12.08 -12.47 -8.04
CA ALA A 215 11.53 -12.83 -6.74
C ALA A 215 12.15 -11.98 -5.63
N PHE A 216 11.30 -11.51 -4.73
CA PHE A 216 11.68 -10.82 -3.50
C PHE A 216 11.22 -11.62 -2.29
N GLU A 217 12.05 -11.65 -1.28
CA GLU A 217 11.77 -12.36 -0.02
C GLU A 217 12.40 -11.61 1.15
N VAL A 218 11.73 -11.58 2.29
CA VAL A 218 12.25 -11.07 3.55
C VAL A 218 11.96 -12.03 4.68
N ASP A 219 12.94 -12.17 5.58
CA ASP A 219 12.75 -12.80 6.89
C ASP A 219 12.71 -11.70 7.95
N ALA A 220 11.68 -11.71 8.77
CA ALA A 220 11.51 -10.78 9.87
C ALA A 220 11.17 -11.52 11.14
N SER A 221 11.51 -10.92 12.28
CA SER A 221 11.15 -11.39 13.61
C SER A 221 10.82 -10.21 14.50
N ASP A 222 10.03 -10.49 15.51
CA ASP A 222 9.70 -9.55 16.56
C ASP A 222 10.20 -10.06 17.90
N LEU A 223 10.71 -9.15 18.77
CA LEU A 223 11.30 -9.53 20.06
C LEU A 223 10.25 -9.87 21.12
N ASN A 224 9.07 -9.32 20.98
CA ASN A 224 7.93 -9.58 21.85
C ASN A 224 6.87 -10.50 21.21
N ASP A 225 7.28 -11.23 20.17
CA ASP A 225 6.50 -12.27 19.48
C ASP A 225 5.18 -11.78 18.88
N ASP A 226 5.11 -10.52 18.44
CA ASP A 226 3.95 -10.00 17.76
C ASP A 226 3.74 -10.60 16.37
N VAL A 227 2.48 -10.65 15.95
CA VAL A 227 2.12 -11.18 14.64
C VAL A 227 2.49 -10.17 13.57
N LEU A 228 3.44 -10.57 12.69
CA LEU A 228 3.92 -9.72 11.64
C LEU A 228 3.02 -9.77 10.40
N THR A 229 2.73 -8.61 9.85
CA THR A 229 2.05 -8.43 8.56
C THR A 229 3.01 -7.84 7.54
N TYR A 230 2.80 -8.15 6.26
CA TYR A 230 3.68 -7.75 5.17
C TYR A 230 2.87 -6.98 4.13
N SER A 231 3.45 -5.94 3.57
CA SER A 231 2.86 -5.19 2.45
C SER A 231 3.94 -4.84 1.43
N TRP A 232 3.79 -5.38 0.21
CA TRP A 232 4.69 -5.11 -0.91
C TRP A 232 4.11 -4.03 -1.81
N LYS A 233 4.96 -3.10 -2.22
CA LYS A 233 4.56 -2.00 -3.12
C LYS A 233 5.53 -1.89 -4.29
N LEU A 234 4.96 -1.74 -5.50
CA LEU A 234 5.66 -1.35 -6.71
C LEU A 234 5.26 0.10 -7.01
N ASP A 235 6.22 1.02 -7.03
CA ASP A 235 6.00 2.46 -7.24
C ASP A 235 4.89 3.06 -6.36
N GLY A 236 4.79 2.55 -5.13
CA GLY A 236 3.79 2.98 -4.15
C GLY A 236 2.45 2.25 -4.22
N VAL A 237 2.20 1.45 -5.26
CA VAL A 237 0.98 0.63 -5.40
C VAL A 237 1.19 -0.73 -4.74
N THR A 238 0.25 -1.17 -3.90
CA THR A 238 0.31 -2.48 -3.26
C THR A 238 0.16 -3.59 -4.29
N ILE A 239 1.12 -4.55 -4.30
CA ILE A 239 1.19 -5.67 -5.25
C ILE A 239 1.13 -7.05 -4.58
N GLY A 240 1.20 -7.12 -3.25
CA GLY A 240 1.12 -8.39 -2.53
C GLY A 240 1.30 -8.25 -1.03
N ASP A 241 1.11 -9.39 -0.35
CA ASP A 241 1.26 -9.62 1.07
C ASP A 241 2.09 -10.90 1.30
N GLY A 242 2.42 -11.19 2.54
CA GLY A 242 3.28 -12.32 2.88
C GLY A 242 4.77 -11.97 2.82
N ASN A 243 5.63 -12.94 3.18
CA ASN A 243 7.07 -12.73 3.30
C ASN A 243 7.81 -12.74 1.96
N SER A 244 7.12 -13.01 0.84
CA SER A 244 7.73 -13.05 -0.50
C SER A 244 6.72 -12.67 -1.58
N ILE A 245 7.24 -12.09 -2.68
CA ILE A 245 6.49 -11.83 -3.93
C ILE A 245 7.35 -12.16 -5.14
N GLU A 246 6.70 -12.33 -6.30
CA GLU A 246 7.31 -12.35 -7.61
C GLU A 246 6.82 -11.14 -8.41
N TYR A 247 7.75 -10.31 -8.87
CA TYR A 247 7.50 -9.23 -9.84
C TYR A 247 7.74 -9.78 -11.23
N GLN A 248 6.74 -9.74 -12.11
CA GLN A 248 6.79 -10.09 -13.51
C GLN A 248 6.66 -8.81 -14.33
N SER A 249 7.74 -8.40 -15.00
CA SER A 249 7.70 -7.25 -15.90
C SER A 249 6.97 -7.57 -17.20
N THR A 250 6.42 -6.54 -17.82
CA THR A 250 5.77 -6.54 -19.13
C THR A 250 6.55 -5.69 -20.11
N TYR A 251 6.12 -5.61 -21.37
CA TYR A 251 6.69 -4.67 -22.36
C TYR A 251 6.38 -3.19 -22.09
N GLU A 252 5.51 -2.89 -21.12
CA GLU A 252 5.15 -1.52 -20.74
C GLU A 252 5.93 -1.02 -19.52
N ASP A 253 6.80 -1.87 -18.95
CA ASP A 253 7.52 -1.59 -17.71
C ASP A 253 8.95 -1.09 -17.94
N PHE A 254 9.33 -0.71 -19.17
CA PHE A 254 10.63 -0.10 -19.43
C PHE A 254 10.90 1.10 -18.51
N GLY A 255 12.02 1.09 -17.83
CA GLY A 255 12.41 2.21 -16.97
C GLY A 255 12.85 1.82 -15.57
N SER A 256 12.75 2.77 -14.65
CA SER A 256 13.15 2.59 -13.25
C SER A 256 11.94 2.46 -12.35
N HIS A 257 11.91 1.40 -11.58
CA HIS A 257 10.84 1.06 -10.63
C HIS A 257 11.41 0.92 -9.23
N THR A 258 10.54 1.08 -8.24
CA THR A 258 10.85 0.88 -6.83
C THR A 258 9.99 -0.21 -6.26
N VAL A 259 10.60 -1.28 -5.77
CA VAL A 259 9.93 -2.33 -4.98
C VAL A 259 10.22 -2.08 -3.50
N LYS A 260 9.18 -1.97 -2.68
CA LYS A 260 9.28 -1.72 -1.24
C LYS A 260 8.48 -2.77 -0.48
N VAL A 261 9.06 -3.31 0.58
CA VAL A 261 8.34 -4.09 1.58
C VAL A 261 8.21 -3.28 2.86
N ILE A 262 7.05 -3.38 3.49
CA ILE A 262 6.76 -2.88 4.83
C ILE A 262 6.35 -4.08 5.65
N VAL A 263 7.02 -4.31 6.78
CA VAL A 263 6.69 -5.34 7.76
C VAL A 263 6.23 -4.64 9.03
N SER A 264 5.01 -4.91 9.47
CA SER A 264 4.38 -4.25 10.61
C SER A 264 3.94 -5.27 11.66
N ASP A 265 4.13 -4.92 12.93
CA ASP A 265 3.58 -5.60 14.10
C ASP A 265 2.22 -5.03 14.53
N GLY A 266 1.72 -4.00 13.83
CA GLY A 266 0.49 -3.26 14.14
C GLY A 266 0.73 -1.96 14.91
N ILE A 267 1.95 -1.73 15.45
CA ILE A 267 2.37 -0.54 16.18
C ILE A 267 3.53 0.14 15.47
N PHE A 268 4.54 -0.63 15.09
CA PHE A 268 5.75 -0.19 14.42
C PHE A 268 5.94 -0.88 13.07
N ASP A 269 6.76 -0.25 12.22
CA ASP A 269 7.09 -0.76 10.89
C ASP A 269 8.60 -0.91 10.72
N ALA A 270 9.01 -1.97 10.04
CA ALA A 270 10.34 -2.11 9.45
C ALA A 270 10.21 -2.19 7.93
N GLU A 271 11.16 -1.61 7.18
CA GLU A 271 11.06 -1.57 5.72
C GLU A 271 12.38 -1.87 5.01
N ASN A 272 12.27 -2.40 3.79
CA ASN A 272 13.37 -2.47 2.83
C ASN A 272 12.90 -2.06 1.44
N MET A 273 13.84 -1.57 0.62
CA MET A 273 13.53 -1.03 -0.70
C MET A 273 14.60 -1.43 -1.71
N TRP A 274 14.14 -1.75 -2.93
CA TRP A 274 14.99 -2.05 -4.09
C TRP A 274 14.66 -1.12 -5.24
N SER A 275 15.69 -0.73 -5.98
CA SER A 275 15.57 -0.07 -7.27
C SER A 275 15.70 -1.11 -8.38
N VAL A 276 14.67 -1.27 -9.20
CA VAL A 276 14.65 -2.20 -10.32
C VAL A 276 14.68 -1.40 -11.62
N THR A 277 15.67 -1.64 -12.45
CA THR A 277 15.71 -1.09 -13.81
C THR A 277 15.27 -2.19 -14.78
N VAL A 278 14.19 -1.94 -15.49
CA VAL A 278 13.69 -2.80 -16.57
C VAL A 278 14.26 -2.28 -17.88
N ASN A 279 15.06 -3.11 -18.56
CA ASN A 279 15.63 -2.78 -19.86
C ASN A 279 14.62 -3.08 -20.96
N ASN A 280 14.57 -2.21 -21.97
CA ASN A 280 13.76 -2.43 -23.17
C ASN A 280 14.19 -3.70 -23.92
N VAL A 281 13.23 -4.49 -24.36
CA VAL A 281 13.41 -5.62 -25.29
C VAL A 281 12.74 -5.24 -26.60
N ASN A 282 13.55 -4.98 -27.63
CA ASN A 282 13.07 -4.55 -28.94
C ASN A 282 12.01 -5.52 -29.50
N ARG A 283 10.91 -4.96 -29.99
CA ARG A 283 9.88 -5.65 -30.79
C ARG A 283 10.04 -5.24 -32.24
N GLU A 284 9.90 -6.18 -33.17
CA GLU A 284 9.97 -5.89 -34.59
C GLU A 284 8.82 -4.98 -35.04
N PRO A 285 9.03 -4.06 -36.00
CA PRO A 285 7.96 -3.19 -36.49
C PRO A 285 6.91 -4.00 -37.24
N VAL A 286 5.68 -3.51 -37.26
CA VAL A 286 4.57 -4.11 -37.99
C VAL A 286 4.30 -3.32 -39.26
N LEU A 287 4.45 -3.96 -40.43
CA LEU A 287 4.15 -3.40 -41.74
C LEU A 287 2.77 -3.86 -42.21
N ASN A 288 1.90 -2.90 -42.54
CA ASN A 288 0.61 -3.19 -43.16
C ASN A 288 0.79 -3.80 -44.55
N ASP A 289 -0.11 -4.76 -44.90
CA ASP A 289 -0.12 -5.39 -46.20
C ASP A 289 -0.43 -4.36 -47.32
N VAL A 290 0.53 -4.21 -48.27
CA VAL A 290 0.41 -3.28 -49.40
C VAL A 290 -0.49 -3.82 -50.51
N GLY A 291 -0.53 -5.15 -50.63
CA GLY A 291 -1.25 -5.83 -51.72
C GLY A 291 -0.60 -5.65 -53.09
N ASP A 292 -1.12 -6.36 -54.10
CA ASP A 292 -0.64 -6.29 -55.48
C ASP A 292 -1.20 -5.05 -56.20
N ILE A 293 -0.40 -4.45 -57.12
CA ILE A 293 -0.72 -3.20 -57.81
C ILE A 293 -0.89 -3.41 -59.30
N GLY A 294 -2.00 -2.89 -59.82
CA GLY A 294 -2.27 -2.83 -61.25
C GLY A 294 -2.18 -1.42 -61.81
N ALA A 295 -1.44 -1.18 -62.88
CA ALA A 295 -1.29 0.08 -63.54
C ALA A 295 -1.20 -0.06 -65.06
N ARG A 296 -1.18 1.05 -65.79
CA ARG A 296 -0.91 1.06 -67.23
C ARG A 296 0.41 1.81 -67.52
N GLU A 297 1.02 1.52 -68.64
CA GLU A 297 2.11 2.36 -69.10
C GLU A 297 1.73 3.84 -69.07
N THR A 298 2.68 4.69 -68.66
CA THR A 298 2.54 6.11 -68.42
C THR A 298 1.69 6.54 -67.23
N ASP A 299 1.19 5.62 -66.45
CA ASP A 299 0.59 5.92 -65.13
C ASP A 299 1.70 6.17 -64.08
N THR A 300 1.35 6.92 -63.06
CA THR A 300 2.22 7.10 -61.88
C THR A 300 1.77 6.05 -60.85
N ILE A 301 2.70 5.20 -60.45
CA ILE A 301 2.50 4.25 -59.36
C ILE A 301 2.97 4.92 -58.05
N VAL A 302 2.12 4.87 -57.03
CA VAL A 302 2.41 5.37 -55.70
C VAL A 302 2.20 4.23 -54.70
N ILE A 303 3.23 3.94 -53.89
CA ILE A 303 3.19 3.00 -52.78
C ILE A 303 3.42 3.84 -51.53
N GLU A 304 2.45 3.86 -50.63
CA GLU A 304 2.54 4.42 -49.30
C GLU A 304 2.60 3.30 -48.29
N LEU A 305 3.70 3.22 -47.52
CA LEU A 305 3.89 2.20 -46.49
C LEU A 305 3.33 2.69 -45.16
N GLU A 306 2.39 1.94 -44.60
CA GLU A 306 1.87 2.18 -43.27
C GLU A 306 2.46 1.13 -42.33
N ALA A 307 3.13 1.59 -41.27
CA ALA A 307 3.72 0.73 -40.26
C ALA A 307 3.65 1.40 -38.88
N TRP A 308 3.76 0.59 -37.84
CA TRP A 308 3.93 1.07 -36.47
C TRP A 308 4.92 0.17 -35.72
N ASP A 309 5.46 0.73 -34.67
CA ASP A 309 6.34 0.05 -33.75
C ASP A 309 5.78 0.17 -32.34
N ASP A 310 5.69 -0.98 -31.63
CA ASP A 310 5.08 -1.02 -30.28
C ASP A 310 6.01 -0.45 -29.21
N ASP A 311 7.34 -0.35 -29.47
CA ASP A 311 8.30 0.30 -28.58
C ASP A 311 8.40 1.81 -28.86
N GLY A 312 7.77 2.27 -29.95
CA GLY A 312 7.75 3.66 -30.38
C GLY A 312 9.04 4.10 -31.05
N ASP A 313 9.80 3.16 -31.60
CA ASP A 313 11.06 3.45 -32.28
C ASP A 313 10.87 4.21 -33.59
N GLU A 314 11.90 4.96 -34.00
CA GLU A 314 11.88 5.71 -35.24
C GLU A 314 12.03 4.75 -36.43
N MET A 315 11.01 4.69 -37.29
CA MET A 315 10.97 3.80 -38.43
C MET A 315 11.62 4.42 -39.68
N SER A 316 12.32 3.58 -40.43
CA SER A 316 12.85 3.89 -41.76
C SER A 316 12.24 2.93 -42.80
N PHE A 317 11.92 3.49 -43.97
CA PHE A 317 11.25 2.76 -45.07
C PHE A 317 12.20 2.62 -46.28
N ALA A 318 12.08 1.52 -46.99
CA ALA A 318 12.86 1.30 -48.22
C ALA A 318 12.05 0.45 -49.23
N ILE A 319 12.45 0.59 -50.53
CA ILE A 319 12.07 -0.26 -51.63
C ILE A 319 13.33 -0.68 -52.37
N ASP A 320 13.41 -1.93 -52.86
CA ASP A 320 14.58 -2.48 -53.51
C ASP A 320 14.71 -2.11 -55.01
N ASP A 321 13.77 -1.32 -55.52
CA ASP A 321 13.72 -0.92 -56.94
C ASP A 321 14.09 0.57 -57.13
N GLY A 322 15.18 0.85 -57.75
CA GLY A 322 15.70 2.21 -57.98
C GLY A 322 14.91 3.04 -58.99
N ARG A 323 13.82 2.53 -59.57
CA ARG A 323 12.88 3.32 -60.41
C ARG A 323 11.95 4.21 -59.53
N PHE A 324 11.77 3.84 -58.28
CA PHE A 324 10.97 4.61 -57.34
C PHE A 324 11.76 5.77 -56.75
N VAL A 325 11.12 6.92 -56.65
CA VAL A 325 11.58 8.06 -55.90
C VAL A 325 10.91 8.03 -54.53
N GLN A 326 11.74 8.04 -53.46
CA GLN A 326 11.27 8.00 -52.08
C GLN A 326 11.07 9.40 -51.52
N ASP A 327 9.93 9.59 -50.80
CA ASP A 327 9.63 10.72 -49.95
C ASP A 327 9.05 10.18 -48.66
N GLU A 328 9.86 10.10 -47.58
CA GLU A 328 9.54 9.45 -46.31
C GLU A 328 9.04 7.98 -46.48
N ASN A 329 7.75 7.71 -46.23
CA ASN A 329 7.10 6.41 -46.38
C ASN A 329 6.40 6.23 -47.74
N MET A 330 6.52 7.22 -48.63
CA MET A 330 5.90 7.22 -49.94
C MET A 330 6.93 6.96 -51.04
N PHE A 331 6.62 6.05 -51.96
CA PHE A 331 7.45 5.66 -53.09
C PHE A 331 6.68 5.88 -54.38
N THR A 332 7.25 6.69 -55.29
CA THR A 332 6.62 7.08 -56.56
C THR A 332 7.43 6.64 -57.75
N TRP A 333 6.80 5.90 -58.69
CA TRP A 333 7.41 5.54 -59.97
C TRP A 333 6.53 6.07 -61.11
N GLU A 334 7.10 6.95 -61.92
CA GLU A 334 6.49 7.40 -63.16
C GLU A 334 6.84 6.40 -64.29
N THR A 335 5.85 5.59 -64.72
CA THR A 335 6.05 4.57 -65.72
C THR A 335 6.15 5.18 -67.12
N THR A 336 6.82 4.50 -68.01
CA THR A 336 6.98 4.86 -69.41
C THR A 336 6.28 3.85 -70.32
N TYR A 337 6.34 4.05 -71.65
CA TYR A 337 5.86 3.07 -72.65
C TYR A 337 6.68 1.79 -72.78
N ASP A 338 7.76 1.67 -72.06
CA ASP A 338 8.66 0.52 -72.11
C ASP A 338 8.61 -0.32 -70.83
N ASP A 339 7.65 -0.02 -69.90
CA ASP A 339 7.55 -0.62 -68.56
C ASP A 339 6.43 -1.71 -68.47
N ALA A 340 5.74 -2.06 -69.60
CA ALA A 340 4.74 -3.08 -69.55
C ALA A 340 5.30 -4.45 -69.11
N GLY A 341 4.59 -5.10 -68.20
CA GLY A 341 4.95 -6.44 -67.69
C GLY A 341 4.69 -6.60 -66.20
N GLU A 342 5.19 -7.70 -65.68
CA GLU A 342 5.12 -7.98 -64.23
C GLU A 342 6.45 -7.59 -63.58
N HIS A 343 6.37 -6.84 -62.51
CA HIS A 343 7.52 -6.39 -61.70
C HIS A 343 7.29 -6.83 -60.28
N LEU A 344 8.27 -7.47 -59.66
CA LEU A 344 8.26 -7.82 -58.26
C LEU A 344 9.20 -6.90 -57.53
N VAL A 345 8.71 -6.22 -56.52
CA VAL A 345 9.50 -5.32 -55.67
C VAL A 345 9.39 -5.72 -54.21
N THR A 346 10.44 -5.50 -53.45
CA THR A 346 10.45 -5.72 -52.00
C THR A 346 10.37 -4.38 -51.30
N VAL A 347 9.33 -4.18 -50.51
CA VAL A 347 9.19 -3.04 -49.59
C VAL A 347 9.59 -3.48 -48.20
N SER A 348 10.15 -2.57 -47.41
CA SER A 348 10.60 -2.87 -46.06
C SER A 348 10.46 -1.68 -45.12
N VAL A 349 10.31 -1.99 -43.84
CA VAL A 349 10.37 -1.06 -42.72
C VAL A 349 11.37 -1.59 -41.69
N SER A 350 12.14 -0.70 -41.09
CA SER A 350 13.11 -1.01 -40.03
C SER A 350 13.01 0.00 -38.92
N ASP A 351 13.07 -0.47 -37.67
CA ASP A 351 13.17 0.28 -36.42
C ASP A 351 14.65 0.63 -36.06
N GLY A 352 15.60 0.21 -36.89
CA GLY A 352 17.04 0.37 -36.65
C GLY A 352 17.69 -0.88 -36.02
N THR A 353 16.92 -1.81 -35.50
CA THR A 353 17.34 -3.09 -34.91
C THR A 353 16.88 -4.25 -35.78
N ASP A 354 15.59 -4.31 -36.07
CA ASP A 354 14.95 -5.34 -36.88
C ASP A 354 14.39 -4.77 -38.20
N THR A 355 14.08 -5.64 -39.17
CA THR A 355 13.53 -5.25 -40.45
C THR A 355 12.47 -6.23 -40.91
N VAL A 356 11.27 -5.72 -41.18
CA VAL A 356 10.17 -6.46 -41.77
C VAL A 356 10.02 -6.11 -43.24
N SER A 357 9.82 -7.12 -44.11
CA SER A 357 9.75 -6.94 -45.55
C SER A 357 8.57 -7.66 -46.14
N GLN A 358 8.05 -7.13 -47.27
CA GLN A 358 6.98 -7.70 -48.05
C GLN A 358 7.31 -7.63 -49.56
N GLU A 359 6.99 -8.71 -50.31
CA GLU A 359 7.02 -8.68 -51.78
C GLU A 359 5.69 -8.13 -52.30
N VAL A 360 5.77 -7.19 -53.25
CA VAL A 360 4.61 -6.57 -53.94
C VAL A 360 4.70 -6.84 -55.43
N ALA A 361 3.70 -7.47 -56.00
CA ALA A 361 3.62 -7.69 -57.44
C ALA A 361 2.94 -6.47 -58.09
N ILE A 362 3.64 -5.90 -59.09
CA ILE A 362 3.16 -4.74 -59.89
C ILE A 362 2.95 -5.22 -61.32
N THR A 363 1.70 -5.19 -61.79
CA THR A 363 1.36 -5.53 -63.16
C THR A 363 1.05 -4.28 -63.97
N ILE A 364 1.89 -4.00 -65.01
CA ILE A 364 1.72 -2.86 -65.89
C ILE A 364 1.20 -3.31 -67.24
N GLU A 365 -0.02 -2.87 -67.58
CA GLU A 365 -0.64 -3.14 -68.88
C GLU A 365 -0.04 -2.29 -69.97
N ASN A 366 0.21 -2.87 -71.14
CA ASN A 366 0.72 -2.17 -72.34
C ASN A 366 -0.33 -1.17 -72.90
N VAL A 367 0.10 0.05 -73.18
CA VAL A 367 -0.70 1.06 -73.91
C VAL A 367 -0.25 1.06 -75.36
N ASN A 368 -1.15 0.60 -76.25
CA ASN A 368 -0.87 0.52 -77.66
C ASN A 368 -0.58 1.90 -78.30
N ARG A 369 0.51 2.00 -79.06
CA ARG A 369 0.95 3.20 -79.80
C ARG A 369 0.76 2.99 -81.29
N ALA A 370 0.42 4.05 -82.01
CA ALA A 370 0.35 4.01 -83.46
C ALA A 370 1.77 3.81 -84.07
N PRO A 371 1.91 3.00 -85.15
CA PRO A 371 3.17 2.83 -85.79
C PRO A 371 3.68 4.14 -86.43
N ILE A 372 5.00 4.37 -86.32
CA ILE A 372 5.67 5.51 -86.94
C ILE A 372 6.31 5.03 -88.30
N ILE A 373 5.97 5.69 -89.38
CA ILE A 373 6.62 5.45 -90.65
C ILE A 373 7.97 6.17 -90.67
N LEU A 374 9.08 5.41 -90.58
CA LEU A 374 10.43 5.96 -90.54
C LEU A 374 11.00 6.35 -91.89
N ASP A 375 10.57 5.69 -93.01
CA ASP A 375 11.06 5.97 -94.37
C ASP A 375 10.11 5.37 -95.41
N ILE A 376 10.04 5.98 -96.59
CA ILE A 376 9.38 5.48 -97.78
C ILE A 376 10.38 5.47 -98.92
N ILE A 377 10.92 4.31 -99.29
CA ILE A 377 11.88 4.15 -100.38
C ILE A 377 11.19 3.81 -101.65
N GLN A 378 11.40 4.54 -102.75
CA GLN A 378 10.92 4.17 -104.06
C GLN A 378 11.90 3.16 -104.69
N LYS A 379 11.38 2.02 -105.16
CA LYS A 379 12.17 0.98 -105.87
C LYS A 379 12.39 1.41 -107.30
#